data_1c30257eb1300ee66f7ff307aa0cc8bf
#
_entry.id   1c30257eb1300ee66f7ff307aa0cc8bf
#
_cell.length_a   1.000
_cell.length_b   1.000
_cell.length_c   1.000
_cell.angle_alpha   90.00
_cell.angle_beta   90.00
_cell.angle_gamma   90.00
#
_symmetry.space_group_name_H-M   'P 1'
#
loop_
_entity.id
_entity.type
_entity.pdbx_description
1 polymer ?
#
loop_
_entity_poly.entity_id
_entity_poly.type
_entity_poly.pdbx_seq_one_letter_code
_entity_poly.pdbx_strand_id
1 'polypeptide(L)'
;AGVIDGDTARAALRDPSPEGRHNFPLIAPHLADRALALGPGRHDLTIDRGLQQSLERLATDYMAGRDRRLSMALIVADHRNGEVLASVGSPAYSETRGQGFVDMTRALRSPGSTLKPLVYGLAFDRGLAHPETLIADTPVQFGTYAPRNFDGRFRGELRVSRALQLSLNIPVVRLTEAMGPAHLMAALETAGLHPELPGGQPGLAVSLGGVGLTLWDMVTL
;
A
#
# COMPACT_ATOMS: atom_id res chain seq x y z
N ALA A 1 32.75 -41.89 5.05
CA ALA A 1 33.43 -41.84 6.34
C ALA A 1 34.47 -40.72 6.30
N GLY A 2 34.50 -39.84 7.30
CA GLY A 2 35.48 -38.76 7.41
C GLY A 2 34.95 -37.32 7.27
N VAL A 3 33.65 -37.12 7.43
CA VAL A 3 33.03 -35.77 7.34
C VAL A 3 33.17 -34.97 8.66
N ILE A 4 33.32 -35.68 9.81
CA ILE A 4 33.52 -35.07 11.14
C ILE A 4 34.59 -35.88 11.89
N ASP A 5 35.34 -35.20 12.77
CA ASP A 5 36.32 -35.85 13.64
C ASP A 5 35.64 -36.66 14.77
N GLY A 6 36.42 -37.56 15.41
CA GLY A 6 35.89 -38.47 16.41
C GLY A 6 35.40 -37.79 17.71
N ASP A 7 35.90 -36.61 18.03
CA ASP A 7 35.47 -35.87 19.23
C ASP A 7 34.15 -35.17 18.96
N THR A 8 34.00 -34.57 17.77
CA THR A 8 32.73 -34.01 17.30
C THR A 8 31.63 -35.06 17.22
N ALA A 9 31.98 -36.27 16.71
CA ALA A 9 31.03 -37.39 16.66
C ALA A 9 30.59 -37.84 18.06
N ARG A 10 31.54 -37.93 19.03
CA ARG A 10 31.21 -38.26 20.42
C ARG A 10 30.40 -37.18 21.14
N ALA A 11 30.63 -35.90 20.84
CA ALA A 11 29.85 -34.80 21.38
C ALA A 11 28.42 -34.86 20.84
N ALA A 12 28.24 -35.05 19.53
CA ALA A 12 26.93 -35.18 18.89
C ALA A 12 26.10 -36.37 19.42
N LEU A 13 26.75 -37.48 19.81
CA LEU A 13 26.08 -38.63 20.41
C LEU A 13 25.62 -38.39 21.86
N ARG A 14 26.19 -37.37 22.54
CA ARG A 14 25.80 -36.97 23.90
C ARG A 14 24.73 -35.86 23.93
N ASP A 15 24.54 -35.17 22.81
CA ASP A 15 23.46 -34.18 22.71
C ASP A 15 22.11 -34.91 22.76
N PRO A 16 21.20 -34.46 23.62
CA PRO A 16 19.88 -35.03 23.69
C PRO A 16 19.19 -34.87 22.32
N SER A 17 18.71 -35.99 21.76
CA SER A 17 17.89 -35.92 20.55
C SER A 17 16.70 -35.01 20.81
N PRO A 18 16.34 -34.10 19.89
CA PRO A 18 15.18 -33.26 20.06
C PRO A 18 13.93 -34.10 20.35
N GLU A 19 13.30 -33.91 21.52
CA GLU A 19 12.13 -34.69 21.95
C GLU A 19 10.86 -34.44 21.12
N GLY A 20 10.95 -33.55 20.13
CA GLY A 20 9.83 -33.21 19.25
C GLY A 20 10.19 -32.29 18.12
N ARG A 21 9.29 -32.18 17.17
CA ARG A 21 9.35 -31.18 16.11
C ARG A 21 9.03 -29.81 16.69
N HIS A 22 10.01 -28.92 16.73
CA HIS A 22 9.72 -27.51 17.00
C HIS A 22 9.09 -26.89 15.74
N ASN A 23 7.93 -26.31 15.88
CA ASN A 23 7.34 -25.53 14.79
C ASN A 23 8.24 -24.32 14.52
N PHE A 24 8.64 -24.14 13.27
CA PHE A 24 9.31 -22.92 12.86
C PHE A 24 8.36 -21.74 13.05
N PRO A 25 8.84 -20.62 13.62
CA PRO A 25 8.00 -19.43 13.74
C PRO A 25 7.58 -18.97 12.34
N LEU A 26 6.29 -18.87 12.11
CA LEU A 26 5.73 -18.36 10.86
C LEU A 26 5.69 -16.82 10.96
N ILE A 27 6.74 -16.17 10.50
CA ILE A 27 6.89 -14.70 10.48
C ILE A 27 6.96 -14.26 9.03
N ALA A 28 6.24 -13.19 8.68
CA ALA A 28 6.18 -12.61 7.33
C ALA A 28 5.90 -13.66 6.23
N PRO A 29 4.85 -14.51 6.35
CA PRO A 29 4.65 -15.65 5.46
C PRO A 29 4.51 -15.25 3.99
N HIS A 30 3.81 -14.15 3.67
CA HIS A 30 3.68 -13.66 2.29
C HIS A 30 5.02 -13.22 1.69
N LEU A 31 5.93 -12.66 2.50
CA LEU A 31 7.29 -12.35 2.04
C LEU A 31 8.12 -13.62 1.83
N ALA A 32 7.92 -14.63 2.69
CA ALA A 32 8.56 -15.94 2.52
C ALA A 32 8.13 -16.61 1.21
N ASP A 33 6.83 -16.60 0.89
CA ASP A 33 6.32 -17.09 -0.39
C ASP A 33 6.96 -16.38 -1.59
N ARG A 34 7.08 -15.06 -1.50
CA ARG A 34 7.72 -14.27 -2.56
C ARG A 34 9.21 -14.58 -2.70
N ALA A 35 9.92 -14.73 -1.59
CA ALA A 35 11.32 -15.11 -1.61
C ALA A 35 11.52 -16.49 -2.26
N LEU A 36 10.67 -17.45 -1.91
CA LEU A 36 10.69 -18.79 -2.53
C LEU A 36 10.42 -18.73 -4.03
N ALA A 37 9.58 -17.83 -4.51
CA ALA A 37 9.31 -17.63 -5.94
C ALA A 37 10.53 -17.11 -6.71
N LEU A 38 11.51 -16.49 -6.04
CA LEU A 38 12.78 -16.05 -6.64
C LEU A 38 13.80 -17.21 -6.76
N GLY A 39 13.52 -18.37 -6.17
CA GLY A 39 14.33 -19.58 -6.22
C GLY A 39 14.72 -20.10 -4.84
N PRO A 40 15.27 -21.33 -4.78
CA PRO A 40 15.73 -21.91 -3.52
C PRO A 40 16.99 -21.21 -3.01
N GLY A 41 17.14 -21.11 -1.69
CA GLY A 41 18.35 -20.59 -1.07
C GLY A 41 18.06 -19.64 0.10
N ARG A 42 19.12 -18.98 0.54
CA ARG A 42 19.03 -17.95 1.57
C ARG A 42 18.60 -16.61 0.94
N HIS A 43 17.60 -15.98 1.53
CA HIS A 43 17.14 -14.65 1.16
C HIS A 43 17.32 -13.71 2.35
N ASP A 44 18.19 -12.72 2.22
CA ASP A 44 18.38 -11.68 3.23
C ASP A 44 17.37 -10.54 2.96
N LEU A 45 16.58 -10.21 3.96
CA LEU A 45 15.54 -9.17 3.90
C LEU A 45 15.87 -8.05 4.89
N THR A 46 15.32 -6.87 4.64
CA THR A 46 15.46 -5.67 5.49
C THR A 46 14.48 -5.65 6.67
N ILE A 47 13.68 -6.69 6.84
CA ILE A 47 12.61 -6.77 7.84
C ILE A 47 13.18 -6.76 9.27
N ASP A 48 12.70 -5.82 10.09
CA ASP A 48 12.87 -5.86 11.54
C ASP A 48 11.92 -6.91 12.14
N ARG A 49 12.49 -7.95 12.74
CA ARG A 49 11.73 -9.07 13.29
C ARG A 49 10.73 -8.63 14.38
N GLY A 50 11.16 -7.72 15.27
CA GLY A 50 10.34 -7.28 16.39
C GLY A 50 9.14 -6.45 15.92
N LEU A 51 9.39 -5.54 14.97
CA LEU A 51 8.37 -4.73 14.33
C LEU A 51 7.37 -5.61 13.57
N GLN A 52 7.87 -6.54 12.75
CA GLN A 52 7.03 -7.46 11.97
C GLN A 52 6.08 -8.24 12.89
N GLN A 53 6.59 -8.87 13.94
CA GLN A 53 5.77 -9.62 14.89
C GLN A 53 4.74 -8.74 15.62
N SER A 54 5.11 -7.50 15.91
CA SER A 54 4.19 -6.55 16.55
C SER A 54 3.05 -6.15 15.64
N LEU A 55 3.33 -5.92 14.35
CA LEU A 55 2.32 -5.58 13.35
C LEU A 55 1.43 -6.78 12.98
N GLU A 56 1.96 -7.99 12.94
CA GLU A 56 1.15 -9.20 12.74
C GLU A 56 0.14 -9.37 13.88
N ARG A 57 0.57 -9.19 15.14
CA ARG A 57 -0.34 -9.18 16.29
C ARG A 57 -1.36 -8.07 16.19
N LEU A 58 -0.92 -6.83 15.91
CA LEU A 58 -1.83 -5.69 15.72
C LEU A 58 -2.90 -5.98 14.67
N ALA A 59 -2.51 -6.51 13.50
CA ALA A 59 -3.45 -6.85 12.44
C ALA A 59 -4.46 -7.91 12.88
N THR A 60 -4.00 -8.95 13.58
CA THR A 60 -4.85 -10.01 14.11
C THR A 60 -5.84 -9.48 15.13
N ASP A 61 -5.35 -8.70 16.11
CA ASP A 61 -6.15 -8.15 17.21
C ASP A 61 -7.16 -7.12 16.69
N TYR A 62 -6.73 -6.22 15.80
CA TYR A 62 -7.60 -5.21 15.19
C TYR A 62 -8.74 -5.84 14.40
N MET A 63 -8.47 -6.94 13.72
CA MET A 63 -9.46 -7.65 12.92
C MET A 63 -10.30 -8.64 13.74
N ALA A 64 -9.97 -8.89 15.01
CA ALA A 64 -10.76 -9.75 15.87
C ALA A 64 -12.21 -9.22 16.00
N GLY A 65 -13.19 -10.11 15.86
CA GLY A 65 -14.61 -9.75 15.92
C GLY A 65 -15.18 -9.00 14.71
N ARG A 66 -14.36 -8.61 13.72
CA ARG A 66 -14.83 -7.98 12.47
C ARG A 66 -15.30 -9.02 11.46
N ASP A 67 -16.05 -8.57 10.44
CA ASP A 67 -16.53 -9.44 9.35
C ASP A 67 -15.34 -10.20 8.74
N ARG A 68 -15.52 -11.52 8.59
CA ARG A 68 -14.49 -12.41 8.04
C ARG A 68 -14.12 -12.12 6.59
N ARG A 69 -14.97 -11.42 5.84
CA ARG A 69 -14.71 -11.00 4.46
C ARG A 69 -13.75 -9.82 4.39
N LEU A 70 -13.56 -9.09 5.49
CA LEU A 70 -12.60 -8.01 5.56
C LEU A 70 -11.19 -8.55 5.75
N SER A 71 -10.23 -7.95 5.07
CA SER A 71 -8.82 -8.18 5.25
C SER A 71 -8.10 -6.86 5.60
N MET A 72 -6.86 -6.96 6.02
CA MET A 72 -6.01 -5.82 6.38
C MET A 72 -4.58 -6.10 5.93
N ALA A 73 -3.91 -5.11 5.41
CA ALA A 73 -2.49 -5.17 5.07
C ALA A 73 -1.76 -3.96 5.62
N LEU A 74 -0.48 -4.14 5.96
CA LEU A 74 0.37 -3.11 6.51
C LEU A 74 1.75 -3.18 5.85
N ILE A 75 2.33 -2.03 5.54
CA ILE A 75 3.74 -1.90 5.15
C ILE A 75 4.35 -0.77 5.99
N VAL A 76 5.55 -1.00 6.50
CA VAL A 76 6.37 0.03 7.11
C VAL A 76 7.70 0.07 6.37
N ALA A 77 8.05 1.26 5.89
CA ALA A 77 9.31 1.51 5.19
C ALA A 77 10.07 2.67 5.85
N ASP A 78 11.39 2.62 5.80
CA ASP A 78 12.24 3.75 6.15
C ASP A 78 12.29 4.72 4.97
N HIS A 79 11.73 5.91 5.15
CA HIS A 79 11.63 6.94 4.11
C HIS A 79 12.99 7.50 3.65
N ARG A 80 14.07 7.23 4.39
CA ARG A 80 15.42 7.74 4.07
C ARG A 80 16.16 6.87 3.06
N ASN A 81 15.91 5.58 3.06
CA ASN A 81 16.62 4.60 2.23
C ASN A 81 15.69 3.66 1.45
N GLY A 82 14.37 3.73 1.69
CA GLY A 82 13.38 2.89 1.03
C GLY A 82 13.32 1.45 1.53
N GLU A 83 14.06 1.10 2.59
CA GLU A 83 14.02 -0.26 3.15
C GLU A 83 12.66 -0.58 3.77
N VAL A 84 12.09 -1.71 3.39
CA VAL A 84 10.86 -2.20 4.01
C VAL A 84 11.21 -2.91 5.30
N LEU A 85 10.76 -2.35 6.42
CA LEU A 85 11.01 -2.85 7.76
C LEU A 85 9.96 -3.84 8.25
N ALA A 86 8.75 -3.79 7.69
CA ALA A 86 7.69 -4.77 7.96
C ALA A 86 6.68 -4.82 6.81
N SER A 87 6.12 -6.01 6.55
CA SER A 87 5.08 -6.21 5.56
C SER A 87 4.13 -7.32 6.01
N VAL A 88 2.88 -6.96 6.28
CA VAL A 88 1.81 -7.86 6.68
C VAL A 88 0.78 -7.91 5.57
N GLY A 89 0.68 -9.03 4.86
CA GLY A 89 -0.22 -9.18 3.72
C GLY A 89 -1.65 -9.51 4.09
N SER A 90 -1.88 -10.07 5.27
CA SER A 90 -3.21 -10.36 5.81
C SER A 90 -3.15 -10.51 7.33
N PRO A 91 -4.31 -10.43 8.04
CA PRO A 91 -4.36 -10.62 9.49
C PRO A 91 -4.02 -12.04 9.95
N ALA A 92 -4.16 -13.03 9.06
CA ALA A 92 -3.84 -14.43 9.34
C ALA A 92 -3.52 -15.14 8.03
N TYR A 93 -2.42 -15.86 8.00
CA TYR A 93 -2.02 -16.69 6.86
C TYR A 93 -2.77 -18.03 6.93
N SER A 94 -4.06 -18.03 6.53
CA SER A 94 -4.95 -19.19 6.61
C SER A 94 -6.14 -19.07 5.66
N GLU A 95 -6.79 -20.18 5.34
CA GLU A 95 -8.04 -20.21 4.56
C GLU A 95 -9.26 -19.70 5.34
N THR A 96 -9.17 -19.68 6.66
CA THR A 96 -10.35 -19.46 7.52
C THR A 96 -10.80 -18.02 7.58
N ARG A 97 -9.98 -17.06 7.11
CA ARG A 97 -10.28 -15.64 7.16
C ARG A 97 -9.82 -14.90 5.92
N GLY A 98 -10.77 -14.27 5.21
CA GLY A 98 -10.50 -13.21 4.24
C GLY A 98 -9.48 -13.54 3.15
N GLN A 99 -9.42 -14.81 2.70
CA GLN A 99 -8.40 -15.24 1.75
C GLN A 99 -6.98 -14.95 2.28
N GLY A 100 -6.66 -15.38 3.49
CA GLY A 100 -5.43 -15.05 4.21
C GLY A 100 -4.13 -15.37 3.48
N PHE A 101 -4.14 -16.24 2.47
CA PHE A 101 -2.99 -16.51 1.60
C PHE A 101 -2.78 -15.45 0.52
N VAL A 102 -3.77 -14.57 0.28
CA VAL A 102 -3.61 -13.45 -0.65
C VAL A 102 -2.80 -12.34 0.01
N ASP A 103 -1.69 -11.96 -0.59
CA ASP A 103 -0.91 -10.79 -0.18
C ASP A 103 -1.65 -9.50 -0.57
N MET A 104 -2.41 -8.94 0.38
CA MET A 104 -3.17 -7.72 0.16
C MET A 104 -2.29 -6.47 0.01
N THR A 105 -0.98 -6.56 0.31
CA THR A 105 -0.05 -5.47 0.00
C THR A 105 0.18 -5.32 -1.51
N ARG A 106 -0.11 -6.38 -2.27
CA ARG A 106 0.04 -6.45 -3.74
C ARG A 106 -1.30 -6.46 -4.48
N ALA A 107 -2.40 -6.55 -3.76
CA ALA A 107 -3.71 -6.51 -4.40
C ALA A 107 -3.99 -5.10 -4.94
N LEU A 108 -4.45 -5.01 -6.18
CA LEU A 108 -4.89 -3.75 -6.77
C LEU A 108 -6.13 -3.23 -6.04
N ARG A 109 -6.06 -1.99 -5.62
CA ARG A 109 -7.15 -1.28 -4.94
C ARG A 109 -7.23 0.16 -5.42
N SER A 110 -8.41 0.74 -5.32
CA SER A 110 -8.56 2.18 -5.48
C SER A 110 -7.84 2.89 -4.34
N PRO A 111 -6.86 3.77 -4.62
CA PRO A 111 -6.20 4.57 -3.60
C PRO A 111 -7.11 5.66 -3.03
N GLY A 112 -8.22 5.96 -3.71
CA GLY A 112 -9.15 6.99 -3.28
C GLY A 112 -8.49 8.35 -3.09
N SER A 113 -8.85 9.02 -2.01
CA SER A 113 -8.33 10.36 -1.67
C SER A 113 -6.87 10.40 -1.26
N THR A 114 -6.19 9.27 -1.08
CA THR A 114 -4.76 9.26 -0.74
C THR A 114 -3.88 9.75 -1.90
N LEU A 115 -4.40 9.79 -3.14
CA LEU A 115 -3.72 10.41 -4.29
C LEU A 115 -3.80 11.93 -4.33
N LYS A 116 -4.69 12.56 -3.57
CA LYS A 116 -4.89 14.03 -3.65
C LYS A 116 -3.62 14.84 -3.40
N PRO A 117 -2.77 14.52 -2.40
CA PRO A 117 -1.52 15.25 -2.22
C PRO A 117 -0.65 15.28 -3.48
N LEU A 118 -0.53 14.15 -4.19
CA LEU A 118 0.19 14.09 -5.46
C LEU A 118 -0.42 15.01 -6.52
N VAL A 119 -1.75 14.98 -6.68
CA VAL A 119 -2.45 15.85 -7.65
C VAL A 119 -2.20 17.33 -7.36
N TYR A 120 -2.28 17.74 -6.10
CA TYR A 120 -1.97 19.12 -5.69
C TYR A 120 -0.50 19.45 -5.93
N GLY A 121 0.44 18.56 -5.57
CA GLY A 121 1.87 18.73 -5.82
C GLY A 121 2.16 18.97 -7.30
N LEU A 122 1.62 18.12 -8.18
CA LEU A 122 1.75 18.27 -9.64
C LEU A 122 1.15 19.59 -10.17
N ALA A 123 0.03 20.03 -9.58
CA ALA A 123 -0.56 21.32 -9.94
C ALA A 123 0.32 22.50 -9.49
N PHE A 124 1.00 22.39 -8.34
CA PHE A 124 1.95 23.41 -7.86
C PHE A 124 3.19 23.47 -8.75
N ASP A 125 3.79 22.32 -9.08
CA ASP A 125 4.98 22.25 -9.96
C ASP A 125 4.72 22.85 -11.34
N ARG A 126 3.46 22.80 -11.81
CA ARG A 126 3.04 23.38 -13.09
C ARG A 126 2.59 24.84 -13.00
N GLY A 127 2.60 25.41 -11.81
CA GLY A 127 2.12 26.79 -11.61
C GLY A 127 0.61 26.96 -11.78
N LEU A 128 -0.16 25.88 -11.80
CA LEU A 128 -1.63 25.92 -11.93
C LEU A 128 -2.32 26.35 -10.64
N ALA A 129 -1.66 26.15 -9.51
CA ALA A 129 -2.17 26.52 -8.20
C ALA A 129 -1.02 26.77 -7.21
N HIS A 130 -1.36 27.39 -6.09
CA HIS A 130 -0.52 27.56 -4.89
C HIS A 130 -1.38 27.24 -3.67
N PRO A 131 -0.86 26.87 -2.51
CA PRO A 131 -1.65 26.62 -1.31
C PRO A 131 -2.66 27.72 -0.96
N GLU A 132 -2.31 29.00 -1.22
CA GLU A 132 -3.15 30.16 -0.96
C GLU A 132 -4.09 30.53 -2.12
N THR A 133 -3.98 29.89 -3.28
CA THR A 133 -4.87 30.10 -4.42
C THR A 133 -6.33 29.81 -4.01
N LEU A 134 -7.26 30.68 -4.37
CA LEU A 134 -8.69 30.42 -4.23
C LEU A 134 -9.14 29.46 -5.33
N ILE A 135 -9.90 28.46 -4.93
CA ILE A 135 -10.48 27.47 -5.83
C ILE A 135 -11.95 27.24 -5.50
N ALA A 136 -12.77 27.09 -6.53
CA ALA A 136 -14.19 26.92 -6.34
C ALA A 136 -14.56 25.48 -6.00
N ASP A 137 -15.24 25.28 -4.88
CA ASP A 137 -15.95 24.07 -4.48
C ASP A 137 -17.46 24.28 -4.69
N THR A 138 -17.87 24.33 -5.95
CA THR A 138 -19.25 24.54 -6.41
C THR A 138 -19.68 23.44 -7.33
N PRO A 139 -20.97 23.19 -7.53
CA PRO A 139 -21.45 22.22 -8.52
C PRO A 139 -20.77 22.44 -9.87
N VAL A 140 -20.28 21.36 -10.47
CA VAL A 140 -19.60 21.38 -11.75
C VAL A 140 -19.91 20.10 -12.53
N GLN A 141 -19.91 20.21 -13.85
CA GLN A 141 -20.09 19.08 -14.75
C GLN A 141 -19.04 19.14 -15.88
N PHE A 142 -18.42 18.02 -16.12
CA PHE A 142 -17.44 17.81 -17.20
C PHE A 142 -17.99 16.74 -18.17
N GLY A 143 -18.63 17.19 -19.23
CA GLY A 143 -19.37 16.28 -20.11
C GLY A 143 -20.47 15.54 -19.35
N THR A 144 -20.36 14.22 -19.25
CA THR A 144 -21.28 13.37 -18.47
C THR A 144 -20.87 13.17 -17.01
N TYR A 145 -19.66 13.62 -16.61
CA TYR A 145 -19.13 13.45 -15.27
C TYR A 145 -19.45 14.63 -14.37
N ALA A 146 -20.22 14.40 -13.32
CA ALA A 146 -20.62 15.40 -12.32
C ALA A 146 -20.16 14.97 -10.92
N PRO A 147 -18.91 15.29 -10.51
CA PRO A 147 -18.39 14.91 -9.21
C PRO A 147 -19.11 15.61 -8.07
N ARG A 148 -19.14 14.95 -6.89
CA ARG A 148 -19.67 15.53 -5.66
C ARG A 148 -18.70 15.30 -4.51
N ASN A 149 -18.73 16.14 -3.51
CA ASN A 149 -18.06 15.88 -2.25
C ASN A 149 -18.72 14.70 -1.52
N PHE A 150 -17.95 14.01 -0.66
CA PHE A 150 -18.43 12.81 0.04
C PHE A 150 -19.69 13.09 0.89
N ASP A 151 -19.77 14.25 1.51
CA ASP A 151 -20.92 14.69 2.33
C ASP A 151 -22.03 15.40 1.53
N GLY A 152 -21.87 15.47 0.20
CA GLY A 152 -22.83 16.12 -0.70
C GLY A 152 -22.90 17.65 -0.60
N ARG A 153 -22.04 18.29 0.21
CA ARG A 153 -22.05 19.75 0.45
C ARG A 153 -20.97 20.44 -0.37
N PHE A 154 -21.25 21.69 -0.76
CA PHE A 154 -20.30 22.59 -1.44
C PHE A 154 -19.94 23.73 -0.50
N ARG A 155 -18.68 24.20 -0.54
CA ARG A 155 -18.13 25.22 0.37
C ARG A 155 -17.96 26.60 -0.30
N GLY A 156 -18.25 26.70 -1.60
CA GLY A 156 -17.97 27.91 -2.35
C GLY A 156 -16.49 28.11 -2.63
N GLU A 157 -16.02 29.34 -2.63
CA GLU A 157 -14.60 29.65 -2.81
C GLU A 157 -13.82 29.44 -1.51
N LEU A 158 -12.68 28.73 -1.60
CA LEU A 158 -11.79 28.49 -0.47
C LEU A 158 -10.34 28.31 -0.94
N ARG A 159 -9.37 28.41 -0.01
CA ARG A 159 -7.96 28.16 -0.34
C ARG A 159 -7.71 26.70 -0.68
N VAL A 160 -6.79 26.45 -1.60
CA VAL A 160 -6.35 25.10 -2.01
C VAL A 160 -5.86 24.31 -0.79
N SER A 161 -5.08 24.92 0.10
CA SER A 161 -4.66 24.28 1.36
C SER A 161 -5.84 23.76 2.17
N ARG A 162 -6.91 24.55 2.26
CA ARG A 162 -8.12 24.15 2.98
C ARG A 162 -8.90 23.06 2.23
N ALA A 163 -8.95 23.13 0.91
CA ALA A 163 -9.57 22.09 0.08
C ALA A 163 -8.92 20.73 0.29
N LEU A 164 -7.57 20.69 0.35
CA LEU A 164 -6.81 19.45 0.64
C LEU A 164 -7.07 18.95 2.07
N GLN A 165 -7.03 19.83 3.08
CA GLN A 165 -7.32 19.47 4.48
C GLN A 165 -8.70 18.84 4.66
N LEU A 166 -9.69 19.34 3.94
CA LEU A 166 -11.07 18.85 3.97
C LEU A 166 -11.28 17.66 3.01
N SER A 167 -10.25 17.30 2.25
CA SER A 167 -10.31 16.24 1.24
C SER A 167 -11.45 16.43 0.24
N LEU A 168 -11.72 17.67 -0.20
CA LEU A 168 -12.78 17.98 -1.12
C LEU A 168 -12.52 17.37 -2.51
N ASN A 169 -13.57 16.92 -3.17
CA ASN A 169 -13.46 16.28 -4.46
C ASN A 169 -13.45 17.28 -5.62
N ILE A 170 -14.29 18.31 -5.57
CA ILE A 170 -14.45 19.26 -6.68
C ILE A 170 -13.14 20.00 -6.98
N PRO A 171 -12.43 20.59 -5.98
CA PRO A 171 -11.17 21.28 -6.23
C PRO A 171 -10.11 20.40 -6.91
N VAL A 172 -9.93 19.16 -6.46
CA VAL A 172 -8.92 18.27 -7.04
C VAL A 172 -9.30 17.83 -8.46
N VAL A 173 -10.59 17.63 -8.75
CA VAL A 173 -11.06 17.32 -10.12
C VAL A 173 -10.83 18.49 -11.06
N ARG A 174 -11.10 19.74 -10.62
CA ARG A 174 -10.80 20.95 -11.40
C ARG A 174 -9.31 21.08 -11.73
N LEU A 175 -8.43 20.82 -10.78
CA LEU A 175 -6.98 20.82 -11.04
C LEU A 175 -6.58 19.70 -11.99
N THR A 176 -7.17 18.51 -11.86
CA THR A 176 -6.94 17.40 -12.79
C THR A 176 -7.42 17.70 -14.19
N GLU A 177 -8.54 18.38 -14.32
CA GLU A 177 -9.05 18.83 -15.63
C GLU A 177 -8.10 19.85 -16.27
N ALA A 178 -7.68 20.86 -15.52
CA ALA A 178 -6.76 21.88 -16.01
C ALA A 178 -5.38 21.31 -16.38
N MET A 179 -4.91 20.30 -15.65
CA MET A 179 -3.63 19.62 -15.89
C MET A 179 -3.72 18.60 -17.04
N GLY A 180 -4.87 17.98 -17.20
CA GLY A 180 -5.11 16.78 -18.00
C GLY A 180 -4.83 15.49 -17.23
N PRO A 181 -5.77 14.54 -17.17
CA PRO A 181 -5.65 13.31 -16.38
C PRO A 181 -4.47 12.40 -16.83
N ALA A 182 -4.08 12.47 -18.11
CA ALA A 182 -2.91 11.75 -18.61
C ALA A 182 -1.59 12.15 -17.92
N HIS A 183 -1.48 13.39 -17.46
CA HIS A 183 -0.29 13.84 -16.74
C HIS A 183 -0.17 13.22 -15.33
N LEU A 184 -1.29 12.98 -14.67
CA LEU A 184 -1.29 12.23 -13.40
C LEU A 184 -0.83 10.80 -13.63
N MET A 185 -1.31 10.14 -14.69
CA MET A 185 -0.87 8.78 -15.04
C MET A 185 0.63 8.73 -15.34
N ALA A 186 1.11 9.65 -16.19
CA ALA A 186 2.53 9.75 -16.51
C ALA A 186 3.41 10.00 -15.27
N ALA A 187 2.94 10.80 -14.30
CA ALA A 187 3.65 11.03 -13.05
C ALA A 187 3.75 9.75 -12.21
N LEU A 188 2.67 8.96 -12.10
CA LEU A 188 2.68 7.66 -11.42
C LEU A 188 3.67 6.70 -12.09
N GLU A 189 3.64 6.58 -13.41
CA GLU A 189 4.56 5.74 -14.18
C GLU A 189 6.02 6.18 -14.04
N THR A 190 6.28 7.49 -14.08
CA THR A 190 7.62 8.07 -13.88
C THR A 190 8.17 7.79 -12.48
N ALA A 191 7.29 7.73 -11.47
CA ALA A 191 7.64 7.32 -10.13
C ALA A 191 7.85 5.79 -9.99
N GLY A 192 7.77 5.02 -11.08
CA GLY A 192 7.98 3.57 -11.11
C GLY A 192 6.77 2.75 -10.67
N LEU A 193 5.58 3.35 -10.61
CA LEU A 193 4.35 2.65 -10.28
C LEU A 193 3.73 2.03 -11.55
N HIS A 194 2.86 1.05 -11.34
CA HIS A 194 2.14 0.36 -12.41
C HIS A 194 0.62 0.57 -12.28
N PRO A 195 0.11 1.78 -12.60
CA PRO A 195 -1.31 2.07 -12.45
C PRO A 195 -2.15 1.28 -13.45
N GLU A 196 -3.22 0.65 -13.00
CA GLU A 196 -4.18 -0.04 -13.87
C GLU A 196 -5.48 0.75 -14.01
N LEU A 197 -5.90 0.98 -15.25
CA LEU A 197 -7.13 1.69 -15.57
C LEU A 197 -8.21 0.71 -16.01
N PRO A 198 -9.34 0.59 -15.29
CA PRO A 198 -10.42 -0.31 -15.65
C PRO A 198 -11.01 -0.07 -17.06
N GLY A 199 -10.91 1.14 -17.57
CA GLY A 199 -11.42 1.52 -18.90
C GLY A 199 -10.35 1.78 -19.95
N GLY A 200 -9.07 1.57 -19.65
CA GLY A 200 -7.93 1.79 -20.56
C GLY A 200 -7.62 3.25 -20.88
N GLN A 201 -8.51 4.19 -20.61
CA GLN A 201 -8.34 5.62 -20.85
C GLN A 201 -8.46 6.42 -19.55
N PRO A 202 -7.51 7.32 -19.24
CA PRO A 202 -7.57 8.12 -18.04
C PRO A 202 -8.65 9.21 -18.12
N GLY A 203 -9.63 9.13 -17.24
CA GLY A 203 -10.64 10.18 -17.03
C GLY A 203 -10.38 10.98 -15.77
N LEU A 204 -11.20 12.01 -15.49
CA LEU A 204 -11.05 12.87 -14.32
C LEU A 204 -11.18 12.12 -12.99
N ALA A 205 -11.85 10.96 -12.98
CA ALA A 205 -12.03 10.13 -11.81
C ALA A 205 -10.70 9.54 -11.26
N VAL A 206 -9.61 9.53 -12.05
CA VAL A 206 -8.29 9.04 -11.59
C VAL A 206 -7.81 9.81 -10.35
N SER A 207 -8.09 11.11 -10.25
CA SER A 207 -7.75 11.95 -9.10
C SER A 207 -8.51 11.59 -7.81
N LEU A 208 -9.58 10.82 -7.93
CA LEU A 208 -10.39 10.32 -6.82
C LEU A 208 -10.22 8.81 -6.60
N GLY A 209 -9.19 8.22 -7.22
CA GLY A 209 -8.89 6.79 -7.10
C GLY A 209 -9.57 5.93 -8.16
N GLY A 210 -9.99 6.49 -9.30
CA GLY A 210 -10.45 5.75 -10.48
C GLY A 210 -9.32 5.02 -11.21
N VAL A 211 -8.35 4.52 -10.47
CA VAL A 211 -7.16 3.79 -10.91
C VAL A 211 -6.85 2.70 -9.88
N GLY A 212 -6.38 1.56 -10.32
CA GLY A 212 -5.88 0.50 -9.44
C GLY A 212 -4.40 0.71 -9.13
N LEU A 213 -4.06 0.74 -7.84
CA LEU A 213 -2.69 0.74 -7.33
C LEU A 213 -2.57 -0.29 -6.21
N THR A 214 -1.38 -0.79 -5.99
CA THR A 214 -1.08 -1.63 -4.83
C THR A 214 -0.69 -0.79 -3.62
N LEU A 215 -0.71 -1.38 -2.43
CA LEU A 215 -0.18 -0.70 -1.24
C LEU A 215 1.35 -0.47 -1.38
N TRP A 216 2.06 -1.37 -2.06
CA TRP A 216 3.47 -1.18 -2.42
C TRP A 216 3.68 0.06 -3.27
N ASP A 217 2.86 0.27 -4.31
CA ASP A 217 2.92 1.48 -5.13
C ASP A 217 2.74 2.73 -4.28
N MET A 218 1.74 2.71 -3.37
CA MET A 218 1.46 3.86 -2.50
C MET A 218 2.57 4.17 -1.48
N VAL A 219 3.36 3.18 -1.10
CA VAL A 219 4.53 3.37 -0.21
C VAL A 219 5.75 3.83 -1.00
N THR A 220 5.86 3.46 -2.27
CA THR A 220 6.94 3.90 -3.17
C THR A 220 6.78 5.37 -3.56
N LEU A 221 5.56 5.86 -3.68
CA LEU A 221 5.20 7.25 -4.02
C LEU A 221 5.57 8.23 -2.90
#